data_c81f1d374a4eb4c1283418c5d6142ed6
#
_entry.id   c81f1d374a4eb4c1283418c5d6142ed6
#
_cell.length_a   1.000
_cell.length_b   1.000
_cell.length_c   1.000
_cell.angle_alpha   90.00
_cell.angle_beta   90.00
_cell.angle_gamma   90.00
#
_symmetry.space_group_name_H-M   'P 1'
#
loop_
_entity.id
_entity.type
_entity.pdbx_description
1 polymer ?
#
loop_
_entity_poly.entity_id
_entity_poly.type
_entity_poly.pdbx_seq_one_letter_code
_entity_poly.pdbx_strand_id
1 'polypeptide(L)'
;HWNKGSNAIANGMRINGTARKCKWKPIKMSDTSRGPAALVLLARLDSRRLPGKGLMDLGGRTVLGRAIDRLRRCHYVSDMILATSDRALDDPLQAFAEAEGIGCFRGDAMDVAKRCTDACSEFKLDWFVRICGDSPFADPAVVDQVSERFLDSGADLATNVYPRSFPIGASAEAISKAAMHRILSATSDLAYREHVTLYAYEHPNDFSIVSVQPEDLDYEAMSIAVDTPEDLARARRLIALLPDPTTATLADILKLQPQLS
;
A
#
# COMPACT_ATOMS: atom_id res chain seq x y z
N HIS A 1 28.24 -44.42 40.80
CA HIS A 1 28.53 -42.97 40.71
C HIS A 1 28.50 -42.55 39.26
N TRP A 2 27.44 -41.94 38.76
CA TRP A 2 27.43 -40.62 38.34
C TRP A 2 26.08 -40.19 37.80
N ASN A 3 25.76 -39.12 38.20
CA ASN A 3 24.51 -38.46 38.42
C ASN A 3 23.83 -37.89 37.16
N LYS A 4 22.53 -37.86 37.25
CA LYS A 4 21.57 -37.26 36.34
C LYS A 4 21.61 -35.74 36.41
N GLY A 5 21.24 -35.14 35.30
CA GLY A 5 20.76 -33.76 35.23
C GLY A 5 21.08 -33.19 33.86
N SER A 6 20.24 -32.59 33.12
CA SER A 6 18.84 -32.21 33.19
C SER A 6 18.45 -31.80 31.77
N ASN A 7 17.35 -32.35 31.32
CA ASN A 7 16.60 -31.84 30.12
C ASN A 7 16.19 -30.41 30.38
N ALA A 8 16.70 -29.46 29.65
CA ALA A 8 16.13 -28.13 29.51
C ALA A 8 15.26 -28.09 28.29
N ILE A 9 13.99 -27.95 28.56
CA ILE A 9 12.83 -27.95 27.71
C ILE A 9 12.94 -26.76 26.76
N ALA A 10 12.96 -27.06 25.45
CA ALA A 10 12.62 -26.08 24.42
C ALA A 10 11.13 -25.75 24.53
N ASN A 11 10.80 -24.68 25.26
CA ASN A 11 9.48 -24.10 25.24
C ASN A 11 9.25 -23.43 23.88
N GLY A 12 8.61 -24.15 22.96
CA GLY A 12 8.05 -23.61 21.75
C GLY A 12 6.99 -22.58 22.10
N MET A 13 7.36 -21.33 22.00
CA MET A 13 6.44 -20.19 22.09
C MET A 13 5.56 -20.21 20.82
N ARG A 14 4.39 -20.86 20.91
CA ARG A 14 3.33 -20.70 19.91
C ARG A 14 2.86 -19.26 20.00
N ILE A 15 3.26 -18.45 19.00
CA ILE A 15 2.69 -17.14 18.81
C ILE A 15 1.30 -17.38 18.22
N ASN A 16 0.27 -17.34 19.08
CA ASN A 16 -1.11 -17.31 18.64
C ASN A 16 -1.30 -16.05 17.78
N GLY A 17 -1.60 -16.23 16.50
CA GLY A 17 -1.86 -15.19 15.54
C GLY A 17 -3.18 -14.45 15.82
N THR A 18 -3.21 -13.68 16.88
CA THR A 18 -4.23 -12.66 17.09
C THR A 18 -3.62 -11.32 16.74
N ALA A 19 -4.04 -10.78 15.59
CA ALA A 19 -3.72 -9.40 15.22
C ALA A 19 -4.01 -8.50 16.43
N ARG A 20 -2.97 -7.94 17.06
CA ARG A 20 -3.16 -6.95 18.12
C ARG A 20 -3.75 -5.71 17.45
N LYS A 21 -5.04 -5.48 17.67
CA LYS A 21 -5.71 -4.25 17.26
C LYS A 21 -4.96 -3.07 17.84
N CYS A 22 -4.26 -2.34 17.01
CA CYS A 22 -3.69 -1.05 17.36
C CYS A 22 -4.83 -0.16 17.85
N LYS A 23 -4.65 0.54 19.00
CA LYS A 23 -5.63 1.49 19.53
C LYS A 23 -5.61 2.79 18.73
N TRP A 24 -5.89 2.70 17.43
CA TRP A 24 -6.15 3.83 16.59
C TRP A 24 -7.55 4.36 16.94
N LYS A 25 -7.68 5.67 17.19
CA LYS A 25 -8.99 6.30 17.28
C LYS A 25 -9.36 6.73 15.87
N PRO A 26 -10.39 6.15 15.25
CA PRO A 26 -10.85 6.63 13.94
C PRO A 26 -11.22 8.11 14.06
N ILE A 27 -10.69 8.92 13.16
CA ILE A 27 -11.24 10.25 12.92
C ILE A 27 -12.66 10.01 12.41
N LYS A 28 -13.66 10.74 12.94
CA LYS A 28 -15.06 10.58 12.53
C LYS A 28 -15.13 10.68 11.00
N MET A 29 -15.18 9.53 10.34
CA MET A 29 -15.52 9.47 8.94
C MET A 29 -16.93 9.99 8.76
N SER A 30 -17.15 10.88 7.79
CA SER A 30 -18.46 11.06 7.19
C SER A 30 -18.97 9.66 6.80
N ASP A 31 -20.22 9.37 7.15
CA ASP A 31 -20.90 8.11 6.85
C ASP A 31 -20.78 7.84 5.34
N THR A 32 -19.76 7.05 4.97
CA THR A 32 -19.58 6.70 3.57
C THR A 32 -20.60 5.63 3.25
N SER A 33 -21.47 5.89 2.29
CA SER A 33 -22.53 4.99 1.84
C SER A 33 -22.06 3.58 1.44
N ARG A 34 -20.75 3.32 1.46
CA ARG A 34 -20.10 2.08 1.06
C ARG A 34 -19.38 1.34 2.21
N GLY A 35 -19.55 1.77 3.45
CA GLY A 35 -19.03 1.07 4.64
C GLY A 35 -17.55 1.33 4.96
N PRO A 36 -16.98 0.56 5.92
CA PRO A 36 -15.63 0.76 6.42
C PRO A 36 -14.53 0.55 5.36
N ALA A 37 -13.50 1.38 5.40
CA ALA A 37 -12.38 1.33 4.47
C ALA A 37 -11.03 1.58 5.16
N ALA A 38 -9.95 1.16 4.47
CA ALA A 38 -8.57 1.47 4.84
C ALA A 38 -7.69 1.68 3.61
N LEU A 39 -6.57 2.41 3.80
CA LEU A 39 -5.43 2.36 2.87
C LEU A 39 -4.68 1.05 3.12
N VAL A 40 -4.54 0.22 2.09
CA VAL A 40 -3.76 -1.03 2.15
C VAL A 40 -2.43 -0.81 1.45
N LEU A 41 -1.37 -0.67 2.26
CA LEU A 41 0.00 -0.51 1.78
C LEU A 41 0.61 -1.90 1.56
N LEU A 42 1.09 -2.15 0.35
CA LEU A 42 1.72 -3.40 -0.02
C LEU A 42 3.25 -3.28 0.04
N ALA A 43 3.90 -4.01 0.94
CA ALA A 43 5.35 -4.04 1.01
C ALA A 43 5.88 -5.44 1.35
N ARG A 44 7.06 -5.77 0.79
CA ARG A 44 7.86 -6.95 1.12
C ARG A 44 9.34 -6.57 1.10
N LEU A 45 10.19 -7.28 1.83
CA LEU A 45 11.62 -6.99 1.91
C LEU A 45 12.44 -7.72 0.83
N ASP A 46 11.87 -8.66 0.08
CA ASP A 46 12.53 -9.43 -0.98
C ASP A 46 12.47 -8.78 -2.37
N SER A 47 12.38 -7.46 -2.44
CA SER A 47 12.45 -6.74 -3.72
C SER A 47 13.72 -7.14 -4.50
N ARG A 48 13.56 -7.56 -5.77
CA ARG A 48 14.67 -8.08 -6.59
C ARG A 48 15.73 -7.02 -6.90
N ARG A 49 15.29 -5.79 -7.21
CA ARG A 49 16.18 -4.69 -7.63
C ARG A 49 16.78 -3.92 -6.45
N LEU A 50 16.05 -3.83 -5.33
CA LEU A 50 16.48 -3.11 -4.14
C LEU A 50 15.90 -3.80 -2.89
N PRO A 51 16.56 -4.89 -2.40
CA PRO A 51 16.10 -5.60 -1.20
C PRO A 51 15.99 -4.68 0.00
N GLY A 52 14.90 -4.81 0.76
CA GLY A 52 14.67 -3.99 1.96
C GLY A 52 14.26 -2.54 1.70
N LYS A 53 13.99 -2.14 0.46
CA LYS A 53 13.74 -0.76 0.05
C LYS A 53 12.73 0.00 0.91
N GLY A 54 11.65 -0.66 1.35
CA GLY A 54 10.62 -0.02 2.17
C GLY A 54 11.12 0.51 3.51
N LEU A 55 12.15 -0.11 4.09
CA LEU A 55 12.76 0.28 5.37
C LEU A 55 14.06 1.08 5.20
N MET A 56 14.52 1.33 3.98
CA MET A 56 15.71 2.15 3.74
C MET A 56 15.47 3.61 4.09
N ASP A 57 16.52 4.25 4.61
CA ASP A 57 16.48 5.69 4.94
C ASP A 57 16.30 6.56 3.70
N LEU A 58 15.37 7.48 3.82
CA LEU A 58 15.04 8.52 2.85
C LEU A 58 14.95 9.88 3.56
N GLY A 59 16.12 10.44 3.88
CA GLY A 59 16.23 11.75 4.53
C GLY A 59 15.71 11.74 5.97
N GLY A 60 16.17 10.82 6.81
CA GLY A 60 15.82 10.70 8.23
C GLY A 60 14.47 10.01 8.50
N ARG A 61 13.85 9.45 7.47
CA ARG A 61 12.61 8.66 7.55
C ARG A 61 12.73 7.47 6.59
N THR A 62 12.05 6.35 6.84
CA THR A 62 12.08 5.24 5.88
C THR A 62 11.25 5.58 4.63
N VAL A 63 11.51 4.90 3.49
CA VAL A 63 10.72 5.03 2.26
C VAL A 63 9.23 4.84 2.57
N LEU A 64 8.88 3.75 3.26
CA LEU A 64 7.50 3.46 3.66
C LEU A 64 6.96 4.48 4.67
N GLY A 65 7.80 4.94 5.60
CA GLY A 65 7.44 5.97 6.57
C GLY A 65 7.07 7.31 5.91
N ARG A 66 7.78 7.70 4.85
CA ARG A 66 7.43 8.89 4.05
C ARG A 66 6.04 8.76 3.42
N ALA A 67 5.74 7.60 2.84
CA ALA A 67 4.40 7.36 2.31
C ALA A 67 3.32 7.47 3.39
N ILE A 68 3.54 6.85 4.56
CA ILE A 68 2.61 6.88 5.69
C ILE A 68 2.37 8.30 6.18
N ASP A 69 3.44 9.10 6.40
CA ASP A 69 3.32 10.48 6.88
C ASP A 69 2.46 11.34 5.95
N ARG A 70 2.60 11.16 4.64
CA ARG A 70 1.80 11.84 3.62
C ARG A 70 0.35 11.35 3.61
N LEU A 71 0.15 10.04 3.59
CA LEU A 71 -1.17 9.40 3.50
C LEU A 71 -2.04 9.63 4.75
N ARG A 72 -1.45 9.95 5.92
CA ARG A 72 -2.20 10.40 7.10
C ARG A 72 -3.03 11.66 6.87
N ARG A 73 -2.83 12.34 5.75
CA ARG A 73 -3.54 13.56 5.35
C ARG A 73 -4.73 13.28 4.41
N CYS A 74 -5.00 12.02 4.08
CA CYS A 74 -6.20 11.64 3.32
C CYS A 74 -7.46 11.94 4.12
N HIS A 75 -8.52 12.38 3.43
CA HIS A 75 -9.78 12.78 4.05
C HIS A 75 -10.84 11.67 4.01
N TYR A 76 -10.87 10.87 2.95
CA TYR A 76 -11.88 9.83 2.77
C TYR A 76 -11.55 8.52 3.47
N VAL A 77 -10.26 8.22 3.66
CA VAL A 77 -9.79 6.97 4.26
C VAL A 77 -8.69 7.27 5.27
N SER A 78 -8.97 7.07 6.55
CA SER A 78 -8.06 7.41 7.65
C SER A 78 -7.29 6.22 8.21
N ASP A 79 -7.85 5.01 8.14
CA ASP A 79 -7.20 3.81 8.63
C ASP A 79 -6.15 3.30 7.62
N MET A 80 -5.03 2.78 8.14
CA MET A 80 -3.96 2.22 7.33
C MET A 80 -3.60 0.82 7.79
N ILE A 81 -3.36 -0.07 6.82
CA ILE A 81 -2.95 -1.45 7.04
C ILE A 81 -1.74 -1.72 6.15
N LEU A 82 -0.65 -2.16 6.75
CA LEU A 82 0.48 -2.72 6.02
C LEU A 82 0.19 -4.20 5.75
N ALA A 83 0.00 -4.58 4.50
CA ALA A 83 -0.20 -5.95 4.08
C ALA A 83 1.11 -6.54 3.53
N THR A 84 1.76 -7.39 4.34
CA THR A 84 3.04 -8.02 4.04
C THR A 84 2.95 -9.54 4.03
N SER A 85 4.06 -10.24 3.75
CA SER A 85 4.05 -11.70 3.75
C SER A 85 4.20 -12.30 5.15
N ASP A 86 3.80 -13.55 5.29
CA ASP A 86 3.93 -14.34 6.53
C ASP A 86 5.33 -14.94 6.73
N ARG A 87 6.28 -14.69 5.80
CA ARG A 87 7.66 -15.18 5.89
C ARG A 87 8.45 -14.42 6.96
N ALA A 88 9.35 -15.11 7.66
CA ALA A 88 10.21 -14.52 8.68
C ALA A 88 11.07 -13.34 8.15
N LEU A 89 11.39 -13.32 6.85
CA LEU A 89 12.08 -12.20 6.21
C LEU A 89 11.35 -10.87 6.39
N ASP A 90 10.00 -10.91 6.42
CA ASP A 90 9.15 -9.72 6.52
C ASP A 90 8.73 -9.38 7.96
N ASP A 91 9.26 -10.07 9.00
CA ASP A 91 9.03 -9.72 10.41
C ASP A 91 9.37 -8.26 10.75
N PRO A 92 10.45 -7.65 10.20
CA PRO A 92 10.73 -6.25 10.45
C PRO A 92 9.62 -5.30 9.99
N LEU A 93 8.84 -5.66 8.96
CA LEU A 93 7.70 -4.85 8.50
C LEU A 93 6.55 -4.87 9.50
N GLN A 94 6.32 -5.98 10.20
CA GLN A 94 5.33 -6.02 11.29
C GLN A 94 5.76 -5.11 12.44
N ALA A 95 7.02 -5.21 12.90
CA ALA A 95 7.54 -4.34 13.95
C ALA A 95 7.47 -2.85 13.54
N PHE A 96 7.74 -2.55 12.27
CA PHE A 96 7.60 -1.21 11.73
C PHE A 96 6.14 -0.72 11.77
N ALA A 97 5.17 -1.53 11.34
CA ALA A 97 3.76 -1.15 11.40
C ALA A 97 3.27 -0.90 12.84
N GLU A 98 3.73 -1.71 13.79
CA GLU A 98 3.46 -1.53 15.22
C GLU A 98 4.02 -0.19 15.73
N ALA A 99 5.26 0.14 15.36
CA ALA A 99 5.91 1.40 15.73
C ALA A 99 5.20 2.62 15.11
N GLU A 100 4.70 2.48 13.87
CA GLU A 100 3.90 3.52 13.19
C GLU A 100 2.48 3.64 13.73
N GLY A 101 2.00 2.69 14.53
CA GLY A 101 0.63 2.68 15.05
C GLY A 101 -0.42 2.38 13.98
N ILE A 102 -0.07 1.65 12.92
CA ILE A 102 -0.98 1.21 11.86
C ILE A 102 -1.27 -0.29 11.96
N GLY A 103 -2.35 -0.75 11.30
CA GLY A 103 -2.66 -2.17 11.22
C GLY A 103 -1.56 -2.94 10.46
N CYS A 104 -1.40 -4.23 10.77
CA CYS A 104 -0.53 -5.12 10.00
C CYS A 104 -1.29 -6.41 9.69
N PHE A 105 -1.28 -6.82 8.43
CA PHE A 105 -1.77 -8.11 7.99
C PHE A 105 -0.62 -8.89 7.35
N ARG A 106 -0.50 -10.16 7.71
CA ARG A 106 0.50 -11.08 7.14
C ARG A 106 -0.19 -12.23 6.42
N GLY A 107 0.17 -12.46 5.17
CA GLY A 107 -0.42 -13.50 4.35
C GLY A 107 0.52 -14.02 3.28
N ASP A 108 -0.03 -14.78 2.33
CA ASP A 108 0.75 -15.41 1.28
C ASP A 108 1.66 -14.43 0.54
N ALA A 109 2.92 -14.82 0.31
CA ALA A 109 3.92 -13.98 -0.34
C ALA A 109 3.63 -13.74 -1.82
N MET A 110 3.07 -14.74 -2.52
CA MET A 110 2.85 -14.71 -3.97
C MET A 110 1.41 -14.31 -4.33
N ASP A 111 0.43 -14.71 -3.53
CA ASP A 111 -0.97 -14.37 -3.75
C ASP A 111 -1.33 -13.03 -3.10
N VAL A 112 -0.93 -11.93 -3.75
CA VAL A 112 -1.16 -10.56 -3.25
C VAL A 112 -2.65 -10.24 -3.25
N ALA A 113 -3.40 -10.68 -4.25
CA ALA A 113 -4.84 -10.47 -4.33
C ALA A 113 -5.56 -11.13 -3.13
N LYS A 114 -5.21 -12.37 -2.82
CA LYS A 114 -5.74 -13.06 -1.64
C LYS A 114 -5.34 -12.34 -0.35
N ARG A 115 -4.07 -11.93 -0.23
CA ARG A 115 -3.58 -11.18 0.94
C ARG A 115 -4.36 -9.89 1.18
N CYS A 116 -4.68 -9.12 0.13
CA CYS A 116 -5.54 -7.95 0.25
C CYS A 116 -6.96 -8.32 0.72
N THR A 117 -7.54 -9.35 0.15
CA THR A 117 -8.90 -9.80 0.47
C THR A 117 -9.01 -10.32 1.91
N ASP A 118 -8.02 -11.08 2.35
CA ASP A 118 -7.95 -11.60 3.71
C ASP A 118 -7.74 -10.45 4.72
N ALA A 119 -6.91 -9.45 4.39
CA ALA A 119 -6.78 -8.22 5.18
C ALA A 119 -8.12 -7.51 5.32
N CYS A 120 -8.88 -7.33 4.22
CA CYS A 120 -10.22 -6.76 4.28
C CYS A 120 -11.16 -7.54 5.19
N SER A 121 -11.03 -8.87 5.22
CA SER A 121 -11.86 -9.74 6.07
C SER A 121 -11.49 -9.62 7.55
N GLU A 122 -10.19 -9.63 7.88
CA GLU A 122 -9.67 -9.51 9.24
C GLU A 122 -10.04 -8.14 9.85
N PHE A 123 -9.87 -7.06 9.08
CA PHE A 123 -10.15 -5.69 9.53
C PHE A 123 -11.60 -5.25 9.28
N LYS A 124 -12.46 -6.14 8.75
CA LYS A 124 -13.89 -5.89 8.49
C LYS A 124 -14.13 -4.70 7.57
N LEU A 125 -13.35 -4.62 6.50
CA LEU A 125 -13.48 -3.59 5.48
C LEU A 125 -14.46 -4.03 4.39
N ASP A 126 -15.19 -3.08 3.81
CA ASP A 126 -16.04 -3.28 2.64
C ASP A 126 -15.35 -2.87 1.34
N TRP A 127 -14.37 -1.98 1.44
CA TRP A 127 -13.50 -1.56 0.35
C TRP A 127 -12.15 -1.08 0.88
N PHE A 128 -11.18 -0.89 0.00
CA PHE A 128 -9.85 -0.37 0.37
C PHE A 128 -9.23 0.41 -0.78
N VAL A 129 -8.28 1.27 -0.47
CA VAL A 129 -7.39 1.89 -1.47
C VAL A 129 -6.04 1.20 -1.41
N ARG A 130 -5.65 0.59 -2.52
CA ARG A 130 -4.34 -0.06 -2.69
C ARG A 130 -3.27 0.98 -2.98
N ILE A 131 -2.18 0.94 -2.21
CA ILE A 131 -0.99 1.76 -2.40
C ILE A 131 0.24 0.87 -2.38
N CYS A 132 1.20 1.11 -3.27
CA CYS A 132 2.48 0.41 -3.24
C CYS A 132 3.41 1.03 -2.18
N GLY A 133 4.05 0.20 -1.37
CA GLY A 133 4.94 0.65 -0.28
C GLY A 133 6.27 1.25 -0.73
N ASP A 134 6.55 1.25 -2.03
CA ASP A 134 7.70 1.88 -2.67
C ASP A 134 7.40 3.29 -3.22
N SER A 135 6.28 3.86 -2.84
CA SER A 135 5.76 5.15 -3.32
C SER A 135 5.85 6.22 -2.22
N PRO A 136 7.08 6.69 -1.85
CA PRO A 136 7.28 7.63 -0.75
C PRO A 136 6.63 8.99 -0.99
N PHE A 137 6.30 9.29 -2.22
CA PHE A 137 5.67 10.53 -2.66
C PHE A 137 4.17 10.36 -2.99
N ALA A 138 3.54 9.27 -2.54
CA ALA A 138 2.10 9.10 -2.69
C ALA A 138 1.35 10.37 -2.25
N ASP A 139 0.47 10.88 -3.12
CA ASP A 139 -0.18 12.17 -2.87
C ASP A 139 -1.58 11.97 -2.28
N PRO A 140 -1.86 12.50 -1.08
CA PRO A 140 -3.17 12.35 -0.45
C PRO A 140 -4.31 12.94 -1.29
N ALA A 141 -4.08 14.02 -2.04
CA ALA A 141 -5.10 14.60 -2.90
C ALA A 141 -5.47 13.65 -4.05
N VAL A 142 -4.49 12.93 -4.62
CA VAL A 142 -4.74 11.92 -5.66
C VAL A 142 -5.51 10.73 -5.07
N VAL A 143 -5.15 10.28 -3.87
CA VAL A 143 -5.85 9.21 -3.17
C VAL A 143 -7.29 9.63 -2.86
N ASP A 144 -7.50 10.85 -2.42
CA ASP A 144 -8.82 11.41 -2.13
C ASP A 144 -9.68 11.50 -3.40
N GLN A 145 -9.14 11.95 -4.55
CA GLN A 145 -9.85 11.97 -5.83
C GLN A 145 -10.30 10.56 -6.27
N VAL A 146 -9.43 9.56 -6.12
CA VAL A 146 -9.77 8.17 -6.45
C VAL A 146 -10.85 7.63 -5.49
N SER A 147 -10.75 7.95 -4.22
CA SER A 147 -11.72 7.53 -3.19
C SER A 147 -13.09 8.17 -3.42
N GLU A 148 -13.14 9.47 -3.68
CA GLU A 148 -14.36 10.20 -4.00
C GLU A 148 -15.05 9.64 -5.25
N ARG A 149 -14.28 9.44 -6.32
CA ARG A 149 -14.78 8.87 -7.56
C ARG A 149 -15.34 7.45 -7.37
N PHE A 150 -14.69 6.64 -6.52
CA PHE A 150 -15.17 5.32 -6.14
C PHE A 150 -16.50 5.39 -5.39
N LEU A 151 -16.63 6.30 -4.43
CA LEU A 151 -17.83 6.47 -3.61
C LEU A 151 -19.02 6.95 -4.45
N ASP A 152 -18.79 7.92 -5.31
CA ASP A 152 -19.85 8.56 -6.10
C ASP A 152 -20.37 7.67 -7.23
N SER A 153 -19.48 6.91 -7.88
CA SER A 153 -19.86 6.11 -9.05
C SER A 153 -20.58 4.82 -8.72
N GLY A 154 -20.39 4.28 -7.50
CA GLY A 154 -20.85 2.93 -7.18
C GLY A 154 -20.09 1.81 -7.90
N ALA A 155 -19.01 2.12 -8.61
CA ALA A 155 -18.20 1.16 -9.38
C ALA A 155 -17.52 0.09 -8.51
N ASP A 156 -17.09 -1.00 -9.14
CA ASP A 156 -16.28 -2.05 -8.52
C ASP A 156 -14.87 -1.57 -8.20
N LEU A 157 -14.33 -0.70 -9.07
CA LEU A 157 -12.97 -0.20 -9.03
C LEU A 157 -12.93 1.24 -9.54
N ALA A 158 -12.26 2.12 -8.80
CA ALA A 158 -11.81 3.44 -9.28
C ALA A 158 -10.28 3.48 -9.28
N THR A 159 -9.69 4.03 -10.33
CA THR A 159 -8.24 3.92 -10.56
C THR A 159 -7.67 5.10 -11.33
N ASN A 160 -6.40 5.41 -11.12
CA ASN A 160 -5.63 6.35 -11.92
C ASN A 160 -4.54 5.67 -12.77
N VAL A 161 -4.63 4.33 -12.91
CA VAL A 161 -3.64 3.55 -13.67
C VAL A 161 -4.22 2.85 -14.91
N TYR A 162 -5.50 2.99 -15.17
CA TYR A 162 -6.16 2.37 -16.33
C TYR A 162 -7.19 3.31 -16.99
N PRO A 163 -6.84 3.92 -18.16
CA PRO A 163 -5.48 4.05 -18.66
C PRO A 163 -4.61 4.86 -17.70
N ARG A 164 -3.29 4.59 -17.71
CA ARG A 164 -2.38 5.33 -16.83
C ARG A 164 -2.26 6.77 -17.27
N SER A 165 -2.45 7.68 -16.33
CA SER A 165 -2.37 9.13 -16.54
C SER A 165 -1.55 9.84 -15.47
N PHE A 166 -1.21 9.12 -14.39
CA PHE A 166 -0.36 9.63 -13.30
C PHE A 166 0.99 8.92 -13.28
N PRO A 167 2.05 9.55 -12.71
CA PRO A 167 3.37 8.97 -12.61
C PRO A 167 3.38 7.63 -11.87
N ILE A 168 4.34 6.77 -12.21
CA ILE A 168 4.63 5.60 -11.38
C ILE A 168 5.08 6.09 -10.00
N GLY A 169 4.44 5.58 -8.93
CA GLY A 169 4.65 6.06 -7.56
C GLY A 169 3.57 7.02 -7.06
N ALA A 170 2.62 7.44 -7.94
CA ALA A 170 1.40 8.14 -7.56
C ALA A 170 0.14 7.29 -7.81
N SER A 171 0.29 5.98 -7.95
CA SER A 171 -0.81 5.05 -8.23
C SER A 171 -1.71 4.88 -7.00
N ALA A 172 -3.02 4.98 -7.21
CA ALA A 172 -4.05 4.68 -6.24
C ALA A 172 -5.21 3.91 -6.91
N GLU A 173 -5.71 2.88 -6.25
CA GLU A 173 -6.80 2.04 -6.75
C GLU A 173 -7.76 1.73 -5.61
N ALA A 174 -8.97 2.28 -5.66
CA ALA A 174 -10.04 1.99 -4.72
C ALA A 174 -10.86 0.79 -5.22
N ILE A 175 -10.98 -0.26 -4.43
CA ILE A 175 -11.52 -1.55 -4.86
C ILE A 175 -12.50 -2.06 -3.81
N SER A 176 -13.69 -2.51 -4.26
CA SER A 176 -14.64 -3.16 -3.36
C SER A 176 -14.19 -4.59 -2.99
N LYS A 177 -14.46 -5.00 -1.75
CA LYS A 177 -14.22 -6.39 -1.30
C LYS A 177 -14.98 -7.38 -2.20
N ALA A 178 -16.19 -7.03 -2.66
CA ALA A 178 -16.97 -7.86 -3.57
C ALA A 178 -16.25 -8.09 -4.91
N ALA A 179 -15.65 -7.03 -5.50
CA ALA A 179 -14.84 -7.16 -6.71
C ALA A 179 -13.63 -8.08 -6.50
N MET A 180 -12.95 -7.95 -5.36
CA MET A 180 -11.82 -8.83 -5.01
C MET A 180 -12.24 -10.31 -4.93
N HIS A 181 -13.37 -10.61 -4.32
CA HIS A 181 -13.90 -11.98 -4.29
C HIS A 181 -14.21 -12.53 -5.69
N ARG A 182 -14.74 -11.69 -6.60
CA ARG A 182 -14.96 -12.08 -8.00
C ARG A 182 -13.65 -12.39 -8.72
N ILE A 183 -12.63 -11.54 -8.57
CA ILE A 183 -11.29 -11.79 -9.12
C ILE A 183 -10.73 -13.11 -8.61
N LEU A 184 -10.78 -13.35 -7.29
CA LEU A 184 -10.26 -14.56 -6.67
C LEU A 184 -11.00 -15.83 -7.14
N SER A 185 -12.29 -15.72 -7.44
CA SER A 185 -13.11 -16.84 -7.93
C SER A 185 -12.90 -17.11 -9.42
N ALA A 186 -12.54 -16.07 -10.19
CA ALA A 186 -12.44 -16.16 -11.64
C ALA A 186 -11.10 -16.74 -12.12
N THR A 187 -10.03 -16.57 -11.34
CA THR A 187 -8.69 -17.02 -11.76
C THR A 187 -7.84 -17.53 -10.60
N SER A 188 -6.99 -18.52 -10.89
CA SER A 188 -5.90 -18.99 -10.03
C SER A 188 -4.52 -18.67 -10.61
N ASP A 189 -4.44 -17.96 -11.74
CA ASP A 189 -3.19 -17.59 -12.39
C ASP A 189 -2.38 -16.66 -11.48
N LEU A 190 -1.11 -17.00 -11.27
CA LEU A 190 -0.21 -16.28 -10.37
C LEU A 190 0.06 -14.84 -10.83
N ALA A 191 0.04 -14.56 -12.13
CA ALA A 191 0.22 -13.19 -12.64
C ALA A 191 -0.94 -12.29 -12.19
N TYR A 192 -2.18 -12.75 -12.31
CA TYR A 192 -3.34 -12.01 -11.80
C TYR A 192 -3.38 -11.93 -10.28
N ARG A 193 -2.88 -12.98 -9.61
CA ARG A 193 -2.81 -13.00 -8.15
C ARG A 193 -1.76 -12.03 -7.60
N GLU A 194 -0.64 -11.84 -8.31
CA GLU A 194 0.40 -10.87 -7.95
C GLU A 194 -0.04 -9.43 -8.25
N HIS A 195 -0.68 -9.20 -9.40
CA HIS A 195 -1.00 -7.86 -9.88
C HIS A 195 -2.43 -7.38 -9.53
N VAL A 196 -3.04 -7.94 -8.53
CA VAL A 196 -4.31 -7.62 -7.85
C VAL A 196 -5.47 -7.22 -8.77
N THR A 197 -5.33 -6.12 -9.54
CA THR A 197 -6.35 -5.50 -10.39
C THR A 197 -6.23 -5.85 -11.86
N LEU A 198 -5.14 -6.50 -12.28
CA LEU A 198 -4.86 -6.81 -13.69
C LEU A 198 -6.01 -7.60 -14.33
N TYR A 199 -6.56 -8.60 -13.61
CA TYR A 199 -7.68 -9.38 -14.11
C TYR A 199 -8.88 -8.50 -14.46
N ALA A 200 -9.24 -7.53 -13.63
CA ALA A 200 -10.35 -6.63 -13.90
C ALA A 200 -10.08 -5.73 -15.13
N TYR A 201 -8.85 -5.30 -15.33
CA TYR A 201 -8.46 -4.50 -16.50
C TYR A 201 -8.53 -5.27 -17.81
N GLU A 202 -8.20 -6.55 -17.80
CA GLU A 202 -8.26 -7.41 -18.99
C GLU A 202 -9.68 -7.98 -19.23
N HIS A 203 -10.59 -7.86 -18.25
CA HIS A 203 -11.99 -8.29 -18.34
C HIS A 203 -12.96 -7.13 -18.04
N PRO A 204 -12.89 -6.01 -18.79
CA PRO A 204 -13.63 -4.79 -18.45
C PRO A 204 -15.16 -4.93 -18.60
N ASN A 205 -15.66 -5.99 -19.25
CA ASN A 205 -17.07 -6.28 -19.34
C ASN A 205 -17.65 -6.93 -18.05
N ASP A 206 -16.77 -7.49 -17.20
CA ASP A 206 -17.15 -8.17 -15.97
C ASP A 206 -17.06 -7.24 -14.75
N PHE A 207 -16.43 -6.07 -14.89
CA PHE A 207 -16.21 -5.12 -13.80
C PHE A 207 -16.57 -3.69 -14.22
N SER A 208 -17.27 -2.98 -13.35
CA SER A 208 -17.47 -1.54 -13.52
C SER A 208 -16.23 -0.80 -13.03
N ILE A 209 -15.52 -0.16 -13.98
CA ILE A 209 -14.27 0.55 -13.71
C ILE A 209 -14.45 2.03 -14.06
N VAL A 210 -14.05 2.91 -13.15
CA VAL A 210 -13.99 4.35 -13.40
C VAL A 210 -12.56 4.85 -13.28
N SER A 211 -12.15 5.67 -14.25
CA SER A 211 -10.82 6.25 -14.29
C SER A 211 -10.80 7.65 -13.71
N VAL A 212 -9.71 7.98 -13.02
CA VAL A 212 -9.37 9.33 -12.58
C VAL A 212 -8.24 9.82 -13.45
N GLN A 213 -8.43 10.98 -14.08
CA GLN A 213 -7.47 11.63 -14.96
C GLN A 213 -7.04 12.95 -14.35
N PRO A 214 -5.77 13.39 -14.50
CA PRO A 214 -5.35 14.72 -14.12
C PRO A 214 -5.98 15.76 -15.06
N GLU A 215 -6.32 16.93 -14.54
CA GLU A 215 -6.99 17.97 -15.33
C GLU A 215 -6.08 18.60 -16.39
N ASP A 216 -4.77 18.71 -16.14
CA ASP A 216 -3.90 19.59 -16.94
C ASP A 216 -2.54 19.02 -17.40
N LEU A 217 -2.17 17.77 -17.09
CA LEU A 217 -0.79 17.32 -17.32
C LEU A 217 -0.70 15.84 -17.71
N ASP A 218 0.13 15.58 -18.72
CA ASP A 218 0.56 14.22 -19.10
C ASP A 218 1.82 13.84 -18.29
N TYR A 219 1.62 12.97 -17.29
CA TYR A 219 2.70 12.50 -16.43
C TYR A 219 3.05 11.03 -16.67
N GLU A 220 2.51 10.41 -17.70
CA GLU A 220 2.55 8.96 -17.92
C GLU A 220 3.98 8.40 -17.91
N ALA A 221 4.93 9.13 -18.51
CA ALA A 221 6.32 8.69 -18.63
C ALA A 221 7.18 8.91 -17.37
N MET A 222 6.67 9.56 -16.34
CA MET A 222 7.44 9.90 -15.14
C MET A 222 7.36 8.81 -14.08
N SER A 223 8.44 8.65 -13.30
CA SER A 223 8.48 7.78 -12.12
C SER A 223 9.03 8.51 -10.90
N ILE A 224 8.28 8.44 -9.80
CA ILE A 224 8.68 8.91 -8.47
C ILE A 224 8.69 7.75 -7.45
N ALA A 225 8.55 6.51 -7.92
CA ALA A 225 8.70 5.31 -7.09
C ALA A 225 10.19 5.05 -6.78
N VAL A 226 10.44 4.28 -5.72
CA VAL A 226 11.77 3.80 -5.34
C VAL A 226 11.86 2.31 -5.63
N ASP A 227 12.45 1.96 -6.77
CA ASP A 227 12.58 0.58 -7.23
C ASP A 227 14.02 0.11 -7.34
N THR A 228 14.94 1.02 -7.60
CA THR A 228 16.37 0.76 -7.81
C THR A 228 17.23 1.63 -6.87
N PRO A 229 18.53 1.34 -6.73
CA PRO A 229 19.44 2.25 -6.01
C PRO A 229 19.46 3.66 -6.57
N GLU A 230 19.35 3.81 -7.91
CA GLU A 230 19.32 5.10 -8.62
C GLU A 230 18.04 5.87 -8.25
N ASP A 231 16.90 5.18 -8.17
CA ASP A 231 15.64 5.79 -7.72
C ASP A 231 15.74 6.28 -6.29
N LEU A 232 16.35 5.51 -5.39
CA LEU A 232 16.57 5.91 -4.01
C LEU A 232 17.47 7.15 -3.92
N ALA A 233 18.54 7.18 -4.72
CA ALA A 233 19.43 8.34 -4.79
C ALA A 233 18.69 9.58 -5.32
N ARG A 234 17.87 9.42 -6.36
CA ARG A 234 17.01 10.49 -6.91
C ARG A 234 15.99 10.97 -5.86
N ALA A 235 15.32 10.04 -5.19
CA ALA A 235 14.36 10.37 -4.14
C ALA A 235 15.00 11.14 -2.97
N ARG A 236 16.23 10.78 -2.56
CA ARG A 236 17.00 11.53 -1.55
C ARG A 236 17.29 12.97 -1.97
N ARG A 237 17.66 13.17 -3.24
CA ARG A 237 17.85 14.53 -3.78
C ARG A 237 16.54 15.32 -3.77
N LEU A 238 15.42 14.71 -4.17
CA LEU A 238 14.09 15.33 -4.10
C LEU A 238 13.76 15.77 -2.67
N ILE A 239 13.91 14.87 -1.69
CA ILE A 239 13.65 15.19 -0.27
C ILE A 239 14.50 16.38 0.20
N ALA A 240 15.75 16.47 -0.21
CA ALA A 240 16.64 17.57 0.18
C ALA A 240 16.26 18.93 -0.44
N LEU A 241 15.56 18.92 -1.58
CA LEU A 241 15.11 20.14 -2.27
C LEU A 241 13.71 20.60 -1.82
N LEU A 242 12.92 19.72 -1.25
CA LEU A 242 11.56 20.05 -0.80
C LEU A 242 11.59 20.79 0.54
N PRO A 243 10.92 21.94 0.67
CA PRO A 243 10.81 22.66 1.96
C PRO A 243 10.18 21.78 3.06
N ASP A 244 9.13 21.04 2.72
CA ASP A 244 8.51 20.04 3.57
C ASP A 244 8.05 18.84 2.72
N PRO A 245 8.78 17.72 2.80
CA PRO A 245 8.44 16.53 2.03
C PRO A 245 7.08 15.90 2.37
N THR A 246 6.53 16.20 3.56
CA THR A 246 5.23 15.65 4.00
C THR A 246 4.06 16.40 3.35
N THR A 247 4.19 17.69 3.15
CA THR A 247 3.10 18.55 2.66
C THR A 247 3.22 18.94 1.19
N ALA A 248 4.39 18.77 0.57
CA ALA A 248 4.60 19.04 -0.85
C ALA A 248 3.58 18.30 -1.72
N THR A 249 2.97 18.98 -2.68
CA THR A 249 2.02 18.39 -3.62
C THR A 249 2.73 17.55 -4.69
N LEU A 250 2.00 16.69 -5.38
CA LEU A 250 2.53 15.96 -6.55
C LEU A 250 3.12 16.94 -7.57
N ALA A 251 2.44 18.05 -7.84
CA ALA A 251 2.91 19.09 -8.76
C ALA A 251 4.25 19.70 -8.31
N ASP A 252 4.45 19.97 -7.01
CA ASP A 252 5.71 20.49 -6.48
C ASP A 252 6.86 19.49 -6.69
N ILE A 253 6.60 18.21 -6.44
CA ILE A 253 7.55 17.12 -6.62
C ILE A 253 7.97 17.00 -8.10
N LEU A 254 6.99 17.03 -9.01
CA LEU A 254 7.23 16.84 -10.44
C LEU A 254 7.98 18.03 -11.07
N LYS A 255 7.76 19.26 -10.57
CA LYS A 255 8.55 20.45 -11.00
C LYS A 255 10.05 20.33 -10.70
N LEU A 256 10.43 19.54 -9.69
CA LEU A 256 11.83 19.33 -9.33
C LEU A 256 12.50 18.20 -10.11
N GLN A 257 11.73 17.27 -10.71
CA GLN A 257 12.25 16.11 -11.45
C GLN A 257 13.28 16.47 -12.55
N PRO A 258 13.06 17.49 -13.42
CA PRO A 258 14.02 17.85 -14.47
C PRO A 258 15.37 18.30 -13.95
N GLN A 259 15.45 18.77 -12.69
CA GLN A 259 16.69 19.20 -12.05
C GLN A 259 17.56 18.03 -11.56
N LEU A 260 17.06 16.79 -11.67
CA LEU A 260 17.69 15.59 -11.12
C LEU A 260 18.16 14.60 -12.20
N SER A 261 17.97 14.96 -13.47
CA SER A 261 18.41 14.21 -14.64
C SER A 261 19.92 14.25 -14.83
#